data_0a7844a48bcc19bee967f0431f8197fd
#
_entry.id   0a7844a48bcc19bee967f0431f8197fd
#
_cell.length_a   1.000
_cell.length_b   1.000
_cell.length_c   1.000
_cell.angle_alpha   90.00
_cell.angle_beta   90.00
_cell.angle_gamma   90.00
#
_symmetry.space_group_name_H-M   'P 1'
#
loop_
_entity.id
_entity.type
_entity.pdbx_description
1 polymer ?
#
loop_
_entity_poly.entity_id
_entity_poly.type
_entity_poly.pdbx_seq_one_letter_code
_entity_poly.pdbx_strand_id
1 'polypeptide(L)'
;MKIVHIITRMIVGGAQENTLYNCTDLINDHGDDVTLITGPSLGPEGELLNAHSHPKLNMAVAPSLRRNIHPWHDWQAYRQIKQLLRELRPDIVHTHSAKAGLLGRWAAHRLKIKGIVHTVHGAPFHPYQNPLPRNLFRYCETFAARRCHKLISVCDAMSNQLATAKVAPLEKFTTIYSGMDISDFINAD
;
A
#
# COMPACT_ATOMS: atom_id res chain seq x y z
N MET A 1 12.61 -4.43 13.71
CA MET A 1 13.05 -3.55 12.59
C MET A 1 12.20 -2.29 12.59
N LYS A 2 12.58 -1.27 11.80
CA LYS A 2 11.75 -0.09 11.60
C LYS A 2 11.04 -0.18 10.25
N ILE A 3 9.72 -0.32 10.28
CA ILE A 3 8.91 -0.60 9.09
C ILE A 3 7.89 0.53 8.89
N VAL A 4 7.80 1.04 7.67
CA VAL A 4 6.78 2.03 7.32
C VAL A 4 5.82 1.44 6.31
N HIS A 5 4.55 1.36 6.68
CA HIS A 5 3.46 1.06 5.75
C HIS A 5 2.90 2.35 5.15
N ILE A 6 2.55 2.33 3.87
CA ILE A 6 1.97 3.50 3.18
C ILE A 6 0.72 3.07 2.41
N ILE A 7 -0.41 3.68 2.73
CA ILE A 7 -1.69 3.44 2.04
C ILE A 7 -2.38 4.78 1.73
N THR A 8 -3.18 4.83 0.67
CA THR A 8 -3.79 6.10 0.24
C THR A 8 -4.77 6.66 1.27
N ARG A 9 -5.57 5.83 1.91
CA ARG A 9 -6.54 6.21 2.95
C ARG A 9 -6.96 4.98 3.75
N MET A 10 -7.35 5.17 5.01
CA MET A 10 -7.81 4.12 5.93
C MET A 10 -9.33 4.22 6.14
N ILE A 11 -10.08 3.80 5.12
CA ILE A 11 -11.54 3.64 5.15
C ILE A 11 -11.90 2.19 5.44
N VAL A 12 -13.16 1.89 5.72
CA VAL A 12 -13.63 0.50 5.83
C VAL A 12 -13.49 -0.21 4.49
N GLY A 13 -12.75 -1.32 4.46
CA GLY A 13 -12.51 -2.12 3.25
C GLY A 13 -11.34 -3.10 3.38
N GLY A 14 -11.40 -4.20 2.65
CA GLY A 14 -10.50 -5.34 2.83
C GLY A 14 -9.00 -5.05 2.64
N ALA A 15 -8.63 -4.14 1.75
CA ALA A 15 -7.23 -3.75 1.58
C ALA A 15 -6.69 -2.98 2.79
N GLN A 16 -7.54 -2.16 3.40
CA GLN A 16 -7.24 -1.38 4.58
C GLN A 16 -7.16 -2.25 5.84
N GLU A 17 -8.12 -3.16 6.00
CA GLU A 17 -8.13 -4.15 7.08
C GLU A 17 -6.89 -5.04 7.01
N ASN A 18 -6.59 -5.60 5.84
CA ASN A 18 -5.37 -6.38 5.64
C ASN A 18 -4.10 -5.55 5.96
N THR A 19 -4.04 -4.27 5.58
CA THR A 19 -2.92 -3.40 5.93
C THR A 19 -2.82 -3.20 7.43
N LEU A 20 -3.94 -3.02 8.11
CA LEU A 20 -4.01 -2.84 9.56
C LEU A 20 -3.54 -4.10 10.30
N TYR A 21 -4.03 -5.28 9.91
CA TYR A 21 -3.57 -6.56 10.47
C TYR A 21 -2.07 -6.76 10.29
N ASN A 22 -1.54 -6.51 9.09
CA ASN A 22 -0.09 -6.56 8.87
C ASN A 22 0.69 -5.64 9.82
N CYS A 23 0.19 -4.41 10.07
CA CYS A 23 0.85 -3.49 11.00
C CYS A 23 0.81 -4.01 12.44
N THR A 24 -0.36 -4.48 12.89
CA THR A 24 -0.56 -4.95 14.27
C THR A 24 0.19 -6.25 14.56
N ASP A 25 0.20 -7.19 13.61
CA ASP A 25 0.91 -8.46 13.76
C ASP A 25 2.43 -8.25 13.80
N LEU A 26 2.98 -7.38 12.95
CA LEU A 26 4.40 -7.01 13.01
C LEU A 26 4.78 -6.40 14.36
N ILE A 27 3.90 -5.61 14.98
CA ILE A 27 4.13 -5.05 16.32
C ILE A 27 4.02 -6.13 17.39
N ASN A 28 2.95 -6.92 17.37
CA ASN A 28 2.62 -7.83 18.47
C ASN A 28 3.46 -9.11 18.45
N ASP A 29 3.67 -9.70 17.27
CA ASP A 29 4.30 -11.00 17.13
C ASP A 29 5.82 -10.90 16.90
N HIS A 30 6.27 -9.79 16.31
CA HIS A 30 7.68 -9.59 15.98
C HIS A 30 8.36 -8.45 16.75
N GLY A 31 7.61 -7.61 17.48
CA GLY A 31 8.15 -6.47 18.22
C GLY A 31 8.76 -5.38 17.34
N ASP A 32 8.27 -5.26 16.10
CA ASP A 32 8.76 -4.26 15.15
C ASP A 32 8.23 -2.85 15.47
N ASP A 33 9.03 -1.83 15.18
CA ASP A 33 8.62 -0.41 15.23
C ASP A 33 7.91 -0.07 13.90
N VAL A 34 6.59 -0.05 13.95
CA VAL A 34 5.76 0.14 12.76
C VAL A 34 5.11 1.52 12.75
N THR A 35 5.23 2.21 11.63
CA THR A 35 4.53 3.46 11.36
C THR A 35 3.65 3.33 10.12
N LEU A 36 2.39 3.73 10.22
CA LEU A 36 1.45 3.79 9.09
C LEU A 36 1.34 5.23 8.57
N ILE A 37 1.75 5.45 7.32
CA ILE A 37 1.53 6.72 6.61
C ILE A 37 0.25 6.59 5.78
N THR A 38 -0.70 7.49 6.00
CA THR A 38 -1.96 7.53 5.25
C THR A 38 -2.34 8.94 4.84
N GLY A 39 -3.19 9.07 3.85
CA GLY A 39 -3.89 10.32 3.54
C GLY A 39 -5.15 10.47 4.42
N PRO A 40 -5.86 11.59 4.28
CA PRO A 40 -7.11 11.82 5.00
C PRO A 40 -8.20 10.83 4.55
N SER A 41 -8.94 10.29 5.52
CA SER A 41 -10.10 9.40 5.29
C SER A 41 -11.33 10.22 4.92
N LEU A 42 -11.32 10.78 3.70
CA LEU A 42 -12.43 11.56 3.17
C LEU A 42 -13.36 10.64 2.37
N GLY A 43 -14.63 10.59 2.75
CA GLY A 43 -15.65 9.82 2.03
C GLY A 43 -16.73 9.25 2.96
N PRO A 44 -17.81 8.74 2.36
CA PRO A 44 -18.93 8.16 3.12
C PRO A 44 -18.62 6.76 3.69
N GLU A 45 -17.50 6.16 3.29
CA GLU A 45 -17.14 4.77 3.64
C GLU A 45 -16.72 4.61 5.12
N GLY A 46 -16.67 5.70 5.88
CA GLY A 46 -16.24 5.69 7.28
C GLY A 46 -14.71 5.60 7.45
N GLU A 47 -14.26 5.75 8.68
CA GLU A 47 -12.85 5.66 9.07
C GLU A 47 -12.61 4.35 9.82
N LEU A 48 -11.69 3.54 9.32
CA LEU A 48 -11.34 2.25 9.94
C LEU A 48 -10.51 2.42 11.21
N LEU A 49 -9.67 3.46 11.25
CA LEU A 49 -8.78 3.69 12.37
C LEU A 49 -9.51 4.34 13.54
N ASN A 50 -9.56 3.62 14.62
CA ASN A 50 -9.88 4.16 15.93
C ASN A 50 -8.59 4.24 16.75
N ALA A 51 -8.15 5.45 17.09
CA ALA A 51 -6.90 5.69 17.83
C ALA A 51 -6.80 4.91 19.14
N HIS A 52 -7.93 4.60 19.77
CA HIS A 52 -7.99 3.82 21.01
C HIS A 52 -7.85 2.31 20.79
N SER A 53 -8.09 1.82 19.58
CA SER A 53 -8.02 0.39 19.25
C SER A 53 -6.60 -0.11 18.93
N HIS A 54 -5.69 0.80 18.59
CA HIS A 54 -4.32 0.44 18.16
C HIS A 54 -3.24 1.33 18.80
N PRO A 55 -3.11 1.33 20.15
CA PRO A 55 -2.28 2.29 20.88
C PRO A 55 -0.77 2.17 20.58
N LYS A 56 -0.32 1.04 20.05
CA LYS A 56 1.09 0.80 19.69
C LYS A 56 1.43 1.17 18.24
N LEU A 57 0.43 1.44 17.40
CA LEU A 57 0.64 1.78 16.00
C LEU A 57 0.92 3.27 15.86
N ASN A 58 2.13 3.61 15.46
CA ASN A 58 2.47 4.99 15.12
C ASN A 58 1.81 5.39 13.80
N MET A 59 1.27 6.61 13.76
CA MET A 59 0.60 7.12 12.57
C MET A 59 1.18 8.45 12.11
N ALA A 60 1.27 8.62 10.79
CA ALA A 60 1.63 9.87 10.16
C ALA A 60 0.67 10.18 8.99
N VAL A 61 0.25 11.41 8.87
CA VAL A 61 -0.67 11.83 7.82
C VAL A 61 0.07 12.60 6.73
N ALA A 62 -0.18 12.21 5.47
CA ALA A 62 0.22 12.97 4.29
C ALA A 62 -1.05 13.67 3.72
N PRO A 63 -1.33 14.93 4.08
CA PRO A 63 -2.63 15.58 3.80
C PRO A 63 -2.98 15.67 2.31
N SER A 64 -1.97 15.70 1.44
CA SER A 64 -2.17 15.75 -0.01
C SER A 64 -2.35 14.38 -0.67
N LEU A 65 -2.16 13.28 0.08
CA LEU A 65 -2.35 11.92 -0.43
C LEU A 65 -3.85 11.59 -0.51
N ARG A 66 -4.47 11.84 -1.67
CA ARG A 66 -5.90 11.66 -1.93
C ARG A 66 -6.12 10.68 -3.05
N ARG A 67 -7.32 10.05 -3.11
CA ARG A 67 -7.69 9.09 -4.17
C ARG A 67 -7.67 9.71 -5.56
N ASN A 68 -8.25 10.90 -5.69
CA ASN A 68 -8.40 11.57 -6.98
C ASN A 68 -7.03 11.93 -7.57
N ILE A 69 -6.88 11.73 -8.88
CA ILE A 69 -5.66 12.12 -9.60
C ILE A 69 -5.67 13.63 -9.79
N HIS A 70 -4.64 14.30 -9.27
CA HIS A 70 -4.44 15.73 -9.43
C HIS A 70 -2.95 16.04 -9.40
N PRO A 71 -2.33 16.49 -10.49
CA PRO A 71 -0.87 16.58 -10.61
C PRO A 71 -0.20 17.36 -9.47
N TRP A 72 -0.79 18.48 -9.05
CA TRP A 72 -0.27 19.29 -7.97
C TRP A 72 -0.35 18.61 -6.60
N HIS A 73 -1.51 18.03 -6.26
CA HIS A 73 -1.68 17.29 -5.01
C HIS A 73 -0.82 16.03 -4.98
N ASP A 74 -0.68 15.34 -6.10
CA ASP A 74 0.14 14.13 -6.20
C ASP A 74 1.64 14.45 -6.03
N TRP A 75 2.09 15.58 -6.58
CA TRP A 75 3.45 16.06 -6.33
C TRP A 75 3.67 16.49 -4.87
N GLN A 76 2.71 17.17 -4.25
CA GLN A 76 2.78 17.50 -2.82
C GLN A 76 2.79 16.23 -1.96
N ALA A 77 1.91 15.25 -2.25
CA ALA A 77 1.86 13.96 -1.57
C ALA A 77 3.21 13.22 -1.67
N TYR A 78 3.82 13.20 -2.86
CA TYR A 78 5.15 12.64 -3.03
C TYR A 78 6.20 13.33 -2.14
N ARG A 79 6.19 14.67 -2.07
CA ARG A 79 7.11 15.41 -1.20
C ARG A 79 6.88 15.13 0.27
N GLN A 80 5.62 15.09 0.72
CA GLN A 80 5.24 14.77 2.10
C GLN A 80 5.70 13.35 2.48
N ILE A 81 5.37 12.35 1.65
CA ILE A 81 5.83 10.96 1.86
C ILE A 81 7.36 10.90 1.92
N LYS A 82 8.06 11.54 0.98
CA LYS A 82 9.51 11.54 0.95
C LYS A 82 10.13 12.20 2.19
N GLN A 83 9.52 13.27 2.69
CA GLN A 83 9.95 13.94 3.92
C GLN A 83 9.76 13.04 5.13
N LEU A 84 8.56 12.45 5.30
CA LEU A 84 8.26 11.51 6.39
C LEU A 84 9.23 10.32 6.38
N LEU A 85 9.49 9.72 5.22
CA LEU A 85 10.45 8.63 5.10
C LEU A 85 11.89 9.04 5.45
N ARG A 86 12.28 10.29 5.15
CA ARG A 86 13.61 10.81 5.53
C ARG A 86 13.74 11.00 7.04
N GLU A 87 12.69 11.46 7.70
CA GLU A 87 12.63 11.66 9.15
C GLU A 87 12.58 10.31 9.89
N LEU A 88 11.72 9.42 9.44
CA LEU A 88 11.51 8.11 10.04
C LEU A 88 12.71 7.16 9.84
N ARG A 89 13.44 7.27 8.72
CA ARG A 89 14.58 6.39 8.35
C ARG A 89 14.26 4.90 8.48
N PRO A 90 13.21 4.39 7.82
CA PRO A 90 12.84 2.99 7.95
C PRO A 90 13.85 2.05 7.30
N ASP A 91 13.93 0.82 7.81
CA ASP A 91 14.64 -0.28 7.18
C ASP A 91 13.86 -0.80 5.97
N ILE A 92 12.53 -0.86 6.12
CA ILE A 92 11.59 -1.37 5.11
C ILE A 92 10.45 -0.38 4.89
N VAL A 93 10.10 -0.19 3.63
CA VAL A 93 8.86 0.48 3.21
C VAL A 93 7.96 -0.52 2.52
N HIS A 94 6.76 -0.70 3.05
CA HIS A 94 5.72 -1.54 2.50
C HIS A 94 4.55 -0.67 2.03
N THR A 95 4.28 -0.67 0.74
CA THR A 95 3.25 0.19 0.14
C THR A 95 2.02 -0.60 -0.25
N HIS A 96 0.84 0.02 -0.16
CA HIS A 96 -0.46 -0.55 -0.50
C HIS A 96 -1.22 0.41 -1.39
N SER A 97 -2.22 -0.08 -2.15
CA SER A 97 -3.03 0.67 -3.10
C SER A 97 -2.22 1.36 -4.23
N ALA A 98 -2.88 1.68 -5.34
CA ALA A 98 -2.20 2.13 -6.56
C ALA A 98 -1.44 3.45 -6.37
N LYS A 99 -2.11 4.50 -5.83
CA LYS A 99 -1.49 5.82 -5.71
C LYS A 99 -0.38 5.85 -4.65
N ALA A 100 -0.66 5.38 -3.43
CA ALA A 100 0.36 5.28 -2.38
C ALA A 100 1.48 4.32 -2.79
N GLY A 101 1.14 3.25 -3.52
CA GLY A 101 2.10 2.34 -4.13
C GLY A 101 3.06 3.01 -5.10
N LEU A 102 2.55 3.83 -6.02
CA LEU A 102 3.37 4.57 -6.98
C LEU A 102 4.28 5.60 -6.28
N LEU A 103 3.68 6.49 -5.48
CA LEU A 103 4.40 7.60 -4.86
C LEU A 103 5.36 7.11 -3.77
N GLY A 104 4.94 6.13 -2.97
CA GLY A 104 5.75 5.55 -1.88
C GLY A 104 6.96 4.79 -2.41
N ARG A 105 6.78 3.90 -3.40
CA ARG A 105 7.90 3.17 -4.04
C ARG A 105 8.90 4.13 -4.67
N TRP A 106 8.41 5.18 -5.35
CA TRP A 106 9.28 6.19 -5.94
C TRP A 106 10.07 6.97 -4.87
N ALA A 107 9.42 7.43 -3.81
CA ALA A 107 10.07 8.14 -2.70
C ALA A 107 11.11 7.27 -1.99
N ALA A 108 10.75 6.02 -1.65
CA ALA A 108 11.63 5.06 -0.99
C ALA A 108 12.88 4.73 -1.84
N HIS A 109 12.68 4.50 -3.15
CA HIS A 109 13.78 4.25 -4.08
C HIS A 109 14.74 5.45 -4.18
N ARG A 110 14.21 6.71 -4.22
CA ARG A 110 15.04 7.93 -4.26
C ARG A 110 15.80 8.16 -2.96
N LEU A 111 15.33 7.63 -1.85
CA LEU A 111 16.01 7.64 -0.54
C LEU A 111 16.92 6.43 -0.34
N LYS A 112 16.99 5.50 -1.30
CA LYS A 112 17.80 4.28 -1.24
C LYS A 112 17.48 3.41 0.00
N ILE A 113 16.18 3.29 0.35
CA ILE A 113 15.73 2.44 1.45
C ILE A 113 16.02 0.98 1.11
N LYS A 114 16.53 0.21 2.08
CA LYS A 114 17.07 -1.14 1.87
C LYS A 114 16.00 -2.15 1.45
N GLY A 115 14.80 -2.09 2.05
CA GLY A 115 13.67 -2.95 1.74
C GLY A 115 12.50 -2.13 1.16
N ILE A 116 12.05 -2.43 -0.05
CA ILE A 116 10.87 -1.80 -0.66
C ILE A 116 9.96 -2.90 -1.18
N VAL A 117 8.78 -3.02 -0.58
CA VAL A 117 7.78 -4.03 -0.88
C VAL A 117 6.46 -3.36 -1.27
N HIS A 118 5.66 -4.02 -2.09
CA HIS A 118 4.34 -3.54 -2.45
C HIS A 118 3.34 -4.68 -2.50
N THR A 119 2.20 -4.54 -1.80
CA THR A 119 1.07 -5.47 -1.92
C THR A 119 0.05 -4.93 -2.91
N VAL A 120 -0.26 -5.76 -3.91
CA VAL A 120 -1.31 -5.52 -4.89
C VAL A 120 -2.59 -6.19 -4.39
N HIS A 121 -3.53 -5.39 -3.89
CA HIS A 121 -4.86 -5.84 -3.47
C HIS A 121 -5.86 -5.92 -4.65
N GLY A 122 -5.54 -5.26 -5.75
CA GLY A 122 -6.31 -5.25 -7.00
C GLY A 122 -5.55 -4.50 -8.08
N ALA A 123 -5.62 -4.97 -9.32
CA ALA A 123 -4.97 -4.28 -10.43
C ALA A 123 -5.69 -2.95 -10.72
N PRO A 124 -4.94 -1.84 -10.88
CA PRO A 124 -5.53 -0.54 -11.18
C PRO A 124 -6.01 -0.42 -12.63
N PHE A 125 -5.83 -1.47 -13.43
CA PHE A 125 -6.25 -1.54 -14.83
C PHE A 125 -6.90 -2.89 -15.14
N HIS A 126 -7.86 -2.88 -16.08
CA HIS A 126 -8.57 -4.09 -16.52
C HIS A 126 -8.95 -4.00 -18.00
N PRO A 127 -9.28 -5.13 -18.67
CA PRO A 127 -9.56 -5.16 -20.11
C PRO A 127 -10.71 -4.24 -20.58
N TYR A 128 -11.69 -4.00 -19.71
CA TYR A 128 -12.89 -3.21 -20.01
C TYR A 128 -12.71 -1.70 -19.85
N GLN A 129 -11.53 -1.23 -19.44
CA GLN A 129 -11.22 0.20 -19.40
C GLN A 129 -10.86 0.73 -20.79
N ASN A 130 -11.12 2.04 -21.00
CA ASN A 130 -10.61 2.72 -22.17
C ASN A 130 -9.11 2.53 -22.33
N PRO A 131 -8.58 2.32 -23.55
CA PRO A 131 -7.17 2.00 -23.78
C PRO A 131 -6.19 3.04 -23.22
N LEU A 132 -6.53 4.33 -23.27
CA LEU A 132 -5.64 5.40 -22.81
C LEU A 132 -5.39 5.34 -21.29
N PRO A 133 -6.41 5.42 -20.40
CA PRO A 133 -6.17 5.30 -18.96
C PRO A 133 -5.62 3.92 -18.57
N ARG A 134 -6.07 2.84 -19.22
CA ARG A 134 -5.52 1.49 -18.96
C ARG A 134 -4.01 1.43 -19.20
N ASN A 135 -3.53 1.96 -20.32
CA ASN A 135 -2.11 1.97 -20.64
C ASN A 135 -1.32 2.88 -19.69
N LEU A 136 -1.90 4.03 -19.31
CA LEU A 136 -1.28 4.92 -18.33
C LEU A 136 -1.10 4.23 -16.97
N PHE A 137 -2.14 3.58 -16.44
CA PHE A 137 -2.04 2.86 -15.16
C PHE A 137 -1.07 1.69 -15.25
N ARG A 138 -1.07 0.94 -16.35
CA ARG A 138 -0.09 -0.13 -16.58
C ARG A 138 1.34 0.44 -16.60
N TYR A 139 1.57 1.55 -17.28
CA TYR A 139 2.87 2.22 -17.30
C TYR A 139 3.30 2.66 -15.90
N CYS A 140 2.40 3.28 -15.12
CA CYS A 140 2.67 3.68 -13.74
C CYS A 140 3.06 2.49 -12.87
N GLU A 141 2.33 1.37 -12.98
CA GLU A 141 2.65 0.15 -12.24
C GLU A 141 4.01 -0.44 -12.66
N THR A 142 4.30 -0.51 -13.97
CA THR A 142 5.60 -0.97 -14.48
C THR A 142 6.75 -0.07 -13.98
N PHE A 143 6.56 1.24 -14.01
CA PHE A 143 7.52 2.20 -13.50
C PHE A 143 7.78 2.00 -11.99
N ALA A 144 6.74 1.80 -11.20
CA ALA A 144 6.84 1.58 -9.77
C ALA A 144 7.39 0.18 -9.43
N ALA A 145 7.01 -0.84 -10.19
CA ALA A 145 7.51 -2.21 -10.01
C ALA A 145 9.04 -2.32 -10.17
N ARG A 146 9.64 -1.53 -11.07
CA ARG A 146 11.10 -1.46 -11.22
C ARG A 146 11.82 -0.83 -10.02
N ARG A 147 11.08 -0.18 -9.11
CA ARG A 147 11.59 0.57 -7.95
C ARG A 147 11.27 -0.09 -6.62
N CYS A 148 10.82 -1.33 -6.62
CA CYS A 148 10.69 -2.14 -5.40
C CYS A 148 11.46 -3.44 -5.55
N HIS A 149 11.74 -4.09 -4.44
CA HIS A 149 12.46 -5.35 -4.38
C HIS A 149 11.52 -6.53 -4.62
N LYS A 150 10.31 -6.49 -4.03
CA LYS A 150 9.33 -7.56 -4.12
C LYS A 150 7.91 -7.01 -4.30
N LEU A 151 7.11 -7.73 -5.06
CA LEU A 151 5.67 -7.52 -5.21
C LEU A 151 4.96 -8.67 -4.50
N ILE A 152 4.02 -8.35 -3.65
CA ILE A 152 3.12 -9.31 -3.03
C ILE A 152 1.78 -9.19 -3.75
N SER A 153 1.18 -10.30 -4.11
CA SER A 153 -0.19 -10.34 -4.63
C SER A 153 -1.07 -11.20 -3.72
N VAL A 154 -2.34 -10.85 -3.64
CA VAL A 154 -3.30 -11.53 -2.77
C VAL A 154 -3.85 -12.83 -3.37
N CYS A 155 -3.49 -13.15 -4.61
CA CYS A 155 -3.79 -14.43 -5.25
C CYS A 155 -2.90 -14.66 -6.49
N ASP A 156 -2.74 -15.93 -6.90
CA ASP A 156 -1.92 -16.31 -8.05
C ASP A 156 -2.45 -15.75 -9.38
N ALA A 157 -3.76 -15.66 -9.51
CA ALA A 157 -4.39 -15.06 -10.69
C ALA A 157 -3.95 -13.61 -10.90
N MET A 158 -3.78 -12.83 -9.81
CA MET A 158 -3.28 -11.46 -9.85
C MET A 158 -1.81 -11.41 -10.27
N SER A 159 -0.95 -12.28 -9.73
CA SER A 159 0.46 -12.40 -10.16
C SER A 159 0.56 -12.67 -11.65
N ASN A 160 -0.20 -13.65 -12.13
CA ASN A 160 -0.22 -14.04 -13.55
C ASN A 160 -0.76 -12.91 -14.44
N GLN A 161 -1.83 -12.23 -14.02
CA GLN A 161 -2.39 -11.09 -14.75
C GLN A 161 -1.37 -9.96 -14.93
N LEU A 162 -0.68 -9.59 -13.84
CA LEU A 162 0.31 -8.51 -13.88
C LEU A 162 1.58 -8.90 -14.65
N ALA A 163 2.02 -10.14 -14.56
CA ALA A 163 3.14 -10.65 -15.35
C ALA A 163 2.80 -10.69 -16.85
N THR A 164 1.62 -11.19 -17.23
CA THR A 164 1.11 -11.18 -18.61
C THR A 164 0.98 -9.75 -19.16
N ALA A 165 0.57 -8.81 -18.32
CA ALA A 165 0.51 -7.38 -18.66
C ALA A 165 1.91 -6.73 -18.73
N LYS A 166 3.00 -7.47 -18.51
CA LYS A 166 4.39 -7.01 -18.53
C LYS A 166 4.68 -5.90 -17.50
N VAL A 167 4.02 -5.94 -16.35
CA VAL A 167 4.30 -5.03 -15.22
C VAL A 167 5.65 -5.39 -14.59
N ALA A 168 5.85 -6.68 -14.30
CA ALA A 168 7.11 -7.24 -13.83
C ALA A 168 7.18 -8.74 -14.20
N PRO A 169 8.36 -9.36 -14.21
CA PRO A 169 8.50 -10.80 -14.41
C PRO A 169 7.89 -11.56 -13.21
N LEU A 170 7.39 -12.80 -13.45
CA LEU A 170 6.63 -13.55 -12.47
C LEU A 170 7.41 -13.84 -11.16
N GLU A 171 8.71 -14.08 -11.27
CA GLU A 171 9.61 -14.32 -10.13
C GLU A 171 9.73 -13.13 -9.16
N LYS A 172 9.31 -11.94 -9.60
CA LYS A 172 9.23 -10.76 -8.73
C LYS A 172 8.02 -10.79 -7.79
N PHE A 173 7.03 -11.59 -8.12
CA PHE A 173 5.82 -11.74 -7.31
C PHE A 173 5.97 -12.84 -6.26
N THR A 174 5.28 -12.66 -5.15
CA THR A 174 5.02 -13.70 -4.14
C THR A 174 3.54 -13.62 -3.80
N THR A 175 2.83 -14.72 -3.92
CA THR A 175 1.42 -14.78 -3.50
C THR A 175 1.34 -14.99 -2.01
N ILE A 176 0.64 -14.08 -1.33
CA ILE A 176 0.29 -14.19 0.09
C ILE A 176 -1.20 -13.87 0.18
N TYR A 177 -2.01 -14.88 0.50
CA TYR A 177 -3.46 -14.70 0.66
C TYR A 177 -3.75 -13.76 1.83
N SER A 178 -4.73 -12.88 1.66
CA SER A 178 -5.14 -11.96 2.72
C SER A 178 -5.79 -12.75 3.86
N GLY A 179 -5.27 -12.57 5.07
CA GLY A 179 -5.97 -12.98 6.28
C GLY A 179 -7.15 -12.06 6.56
N MET A 180 -8.19 -12.59 7.20
CA MET A 180 -9.31 -11.82 7.75
C MET A 180 -9.74 -12.44 9.07
N ASP A 181 -10.25 -11.60 9.97
CA ASP A 181 -10.89 -12.10 11.18
C ASP A 181 -12.24 -12.70 10.82
N ILE A 182 -12.39 -13.98 11.12
CA ILE A 182 -13.62 -14.74 10.87
C ILE A 182 -14.40 -15.08 12.15
N SER A 183 -13.96 -14.53 13.30
CA SER A 183 -14.54 -14.84 14.61
C SER A 183 -16.05 -14.57 14.67
N ASP A 184 -16.48 -13.44 14.11
CA ASP A 184 -17.87 -13.04 14.06
C ASP A 184 -18.74 -13.94 13.16
N PHE A 185 -18.10 -14.57 12.14
CA PHE A 185 -18.79 -15.47 11.21
C PHE A 185 -18.90 -16.91 11.76
N ILE A 186 -17.85 -17.35 12.50
CA ILE A 186 -17.87 -18.69 13.11
C ILE A 186 -18.84 -18.77 14.28
N ASN A 187 -19.00 -17.67 15.03
CA ASN A 187 -19.85 -17.59 16.22
C ASN A 187 -21.23 -16.99 15.93
N ALA A 188 -21.59 -16.76 14.69
CA ALA A 188 -22.93 -16.32 14.31
C ALA A 188 -23.91 -17.53 14.40
N ASP A 189 -24.85 -17.45 15.33
CA ASP A 189 -25.98 -18.38 15.48
C ASP A 189 -27.02 -18.18 14.35
#